data_adf97bbfa24e4cf59837433d11004638
#
_entry.id   adf97bbfa24e4cf59837433d11004638
#
_cell.length_a   1.000
_cell.length_b   1.000
_cell.length_c   1.000
_cell.angle_alpha   90.00
_cell.angle_beta   90.00
_cell.angle_gamma   90.00
#
_symmetry.space_group_name_H-M   'P 1'
#
loop_
_entity.id
_entity.type
_entity.pdbx_description
1 polymer ?
#
loop_
_entity_poly.entity_id
_entity_poly.type
_entity_poly.pdbx_seq_one_letter_code
_entity_poly.pdbx_strand_id
1 'polypeptide(L)'
;MSSGRTNPTELVTLLIARGSNFVEGIENVYNKVKGSCSMLILTENGIIAARDKLGRTPIVIGRKEGAWAATSETTAFPNLGFDIEHYVGSGEIVLLTADGMKQLRKPNEEMQVCSFLWVYYGFPTSSYEGRNVEAMRHTCGVLMGEQDPTAVDFVSGIPDSGLGMATGYAEGIKAPYRRAVSKYTPTWPRSFMPGNQLTRDLVAKMKLIPNKSALEGNRCLFCDDSIVRGTQLHDNVRGLFDLGAKEVHMRIACPPLIYGCPFINFSASKSDMELLTRQVIHDLEDDHDKTPGGIGGEASTPHEVLQEYAKTDSEKYRAMVEEMGRRLGLTTLKFNTLEILIKAIGLPKCKVCTHCFDGSSHF
;
A
#
# COMPACT_ATOMS: atom_id res chain seq x y z
N MET A 1 -13.98 -10.38 27.09
CA MET A 1 -12.62 -10.77 26.73
C MET A 1 -11.78 -10.88 27.98
N SER A 2 -10.87 -11.83 28.03
CA SER A 2 -10.14 -12.22 29.25
C SER A 2 -9.29 -11.09 29.86
N SER A 3 -8.82 -10.14 29.03
CA SER A 3 -7.96 -9.02 29.45
C SER A 3 -8.71 -7.71 29.75
N GLY A 4 -10.05 -7.71 29.68
CA GLY A 4 -10.88 -6.48 29.77
C GLY A 4 -10.67 -5.48 28.62
N ARG A 5 -9.82 -5.80 27.63
CA ARG A 5 -9.55 -4.99 26.43
C ARG A 5 -9.99 -5.74 25.17
N THR A 6 -10.35 -5.00 24.12
CA THR A 6 -10.65 -5.60 22.83
C THR A 6 -9.40 -6.24 22.25
N ASN A 7 -9.45 -7.55 22.00
CA ASN A 7 -8.38 -8.32 21.38
C ASN A 7 -8.91 -9.00 20.11
N PRO A 8 -8.48 -8.57 18.90
CA PRO A 8 -8.96 -9.15 17.65
C PRO A 8 -8.71 -10.66 17.54
N THR A 9 -7.56 -11.14 17.99
CA THR A 9 -7.21 -12.57 17.94
C THR A 9 -8.14 -13.40 18.85
N GLU A 10 -8.43 -12.92 20.07
CA GLU A 10 -9.36 -13.57 20.97
C GLU A 10 -10.78 -13.60 20.38
N LEU A 11 -11.22 -12.50 19.75
CA LEU A 11 -12.52 -12.45 19.07
C LEU A 11 -12.62 -13.52 17.97
N VAL A 12 -11.60 -13.61 17.11
CA VAL A 12 -11.53 -14.61 16.03
C VAL A 12 -11.57 -16.03 16.62
N THR A 13 -10.79 -16.29 17.66
CA THR A 13 -10.77 -17.60 18.34
C THR A 13 -12.15 -17.97 18.91
N LEU A 14 -12.84 -17.00 19.54
CA LEU A 14 -14.19 -17.22 20.08
C LEU A 14 -15.24 -17.47 18.96
N LEU A 15 -15.09 -16.84 17.80
CA LEU A 15 -15.96 -17.10 16.65
C LEU A 15 -15.72 -18.50 16.08
N ILE A 16 -14.45 -18.94 15.98
CA ILE A 16 -14.09 -20.28 15.54
C ILE A 16 -14.63 -21.33 16.51
N ALA A 17 -14.49 -21.11 17.81
CA ALA A 17 -14.96 -22.05 18.86
C ALA A 17 -16.48 -22.24 18.89
N ARG A 18 -17.27 -21.43 18.17
CA ARG A 18 -18.72 -21.60 18.05
C ARG A 18 -19.13 -22.60 16.96
N GLY A 19 -18.21 -22.99 16.09
CA GLY A 19 -18.46 -24.03 15.09
C GLY A 19 -18.36 -25.43 15.67
N SER A 20 -19.04 -26.41 15.07
CA SER A 20 -18.92 -27.82 15.41
C SER A 20 -17.60 -28.43 14.94
N ASN A 21 -16.92 -27.75 14.00
CA ASN A 21 -15.62 -28.08 13.47
C ASN A 21 -14.91 -26.81 13.00
N PHE A 22 -13.62 -26.90 12.62
CA PHE A 22 -12.84 -25.75 12.19
C PHE A 22 -13.39 -25.05 10.94
N VAL A 23 -13.94 -25.77 9.98
CA VAL A 23 -14.49 -25.17 8.75
C VAL A 23 -15.68 -24.27 9.09
N GLU A 24 -16.65 -24.80 9.83
CA GLU A 24 -17.82 -24.03 10.29
C GLU A 24 -17.41 -22.84 11.17
N GLY A 25 -16.44 -23.05 12.06
CA GLY A 25 -15.91 -21.98 12.90
C GLY A 25 -15.25 -20.85 12.10
N ILE A 26 -14.49 -21.18 11.05
CA ILE A 26 -13.87 -20.21 10.16
C ILE A 26 -14.94 -19.49 9.31
N GLU A 27 -15.98 -20.18 8.86
CA GLU A 27 -17.12 -19.58 8.17
C GLU A 27 -17.87 -18.57 9.06
N ASN A 28 -17.95 -18.82 10.38
CA ASN A 28 -18.46 -17.83 11.34
C ASN A 28 -17.62 -16.54 11.32
N VAL A 29 -16.29 -16.66 11.20
CA VAL A 29 -15.41 -15.48 11.04
C VAL A 29 -15.70 -14.76 9.73
N TYR A 30 -15.78 -15.48 8.60
CA TYR A 30 -16.08 -14.88 7.29
C TYR A 30 -17.42 -14.14 7.25
N ASN A 31 -18.40 -14.60 8.00
CA ASN A 31 -19.73 -14.01 8.04
C ASN A 31 -19.86 -12.83 9.03
N LYS A 32 -19.00 -12.74 10.04
CA LYS A 32 -19.08 -11.72 11.10
C LYS A 32 -18.05 -10.62 10.97
N VAL A 33 -16.86 -10.92 10.41
CA VAL A 33 -15.78 -9.95 10.28
C VAL A 33 -15.91 -9.23 8.94
N LYS A 34 -16.19 -7.93 9.00
CA LYS A 34 -16.16 -7.03 7.84
C LYS A 34 -14.73 -6.53 7.66
N GLY A 35 -13.91 -7.26 6.89
CA GLY A 35 -12.51 -6.93 6.68
C GLY A 35 -11.70 -8.14 6.26
N SER A 36 -10.38 -8.00 6.26
CA SER A 36 -9.46 -9.10 5.99
C SER A 36 -9.10 -9.84 7.27
N CYS A 37 -9.24 -11.15 7.24
CA CYS A 37 -8.85 -12.02 8.34
C CYS A 37 -8.35 -13.36 7.76
N SER A 38 -7.17 -13.33 7.14
CA SER A 38 -6.46 -14.55 6.74
C SER A 38 -5.73 -15.12 7.94
N MET A 39 -5.71 -16.44 8.09
CA MET A 39 -5.22 -17.09 9.32
C MET A 39 -4.51 -18.41 9.06
N LEU A 40 -3.56 -18.70 9.91
CA LEU A 40 -2.93 -20.00 10.05
C LEU A 40 -3.26 -20.55 11.44
N ILE A 41 -3.80 -21.76 11.52
CA ILE A 41 -4.22 -22.40 12.79
C ILE A 41 -3.45 -23.69 12.93
N LEU A 42 -2.63 -23.79 13.97
CA LEU A 42 -1.95 -25.03 14.34
C LEU A 42 -2.93 -25.95 15.06
N THR A 43 -3.06 -27.18 14.60
CA THR A 43 -3.92 -28.22 15.16
C THR A 43 -3.12 -29.51 15.39
N GLU A 44 -3.71 -30.48 16.08
CA GLU A 44 -3.10 -31.82 16.27
C GLU A 44 -2.87 -32.54 14.92
N ASN A 45 -3.69 -32.26 13.91
CA ASN A 45 -3.64 -32.91 12.61
C ASN A 45 -2.79 -32.15 11.57
N GLY A 46 -2.25 -30.98 11.88
CA GLY A 46 -1.47 -30.15 10.97
C GLY A 46 -1.85 -28.68 11.04
N ILE A 47 -1.57 -27.94 9.99
CA ILE A 47 -1.81 -26.51 9.89
C ILE A 47 -3.00 -26.25 8.97
N ILE A 48 -4.05 -25.60 9.49
CA ILE A 48 -5.13 -25.07 8.67
C ILE A 48 -4.73 -23.69 8.19
N ALA A 49 -4.70 -23.48 6.88
CA ALA A 49 -4.52 -22.18 6.22
C ALA A 49 -5.85 -21.74 5.63
N ALA A 50 -6.36 -20.59 6.09
CA ALA A 50 -7.66 -20.06 5.70
C ALA A 50 -7.50 -18.61 5.25
N ARG A 51 -7.73 -18.35 3.96
CA ARG A 51 -7.67 -17.01 3.40
C ARG A 51 -9.00 -16.31 3.58
N ASP A 52 -8.99 -15.02 3.89
CA ASP A 52 -10.20 -14.23 4.14
C ASP A 52 -11.24 -14.34 2.99
N LYS A 53 -12.50 -14.05 3.31
CA LYS A 53 -13.66 -14.26 2.43
C LYS A 53 -13.48 -13.72 1.01
N LEU A 54 -12.83 -12.56 0.87
CA LEU A 54 -12.58 -11.91 -0.43
C LEU A 54 -11.11 -11.96 -0.87
N GLY A 55 -10.25 -12.63 -0.09
CA GLY A 55 -8.85 -12.83 -0.44
C GLY A 55 -8.01 -11.56 -0.46
N ARG A 56 -8.35 -10.56 0.36
CA ARG A 56 -7.63 -9.27 0.43
C ARG A 56 -6.18 -9.42 0.85
N THR A 57 -5.92 -10.31 1.82
CA THR A 57 -4.56 -10.66 2.23
C THR A 57 -4.20 -12.06 1.77
N PRO A 58 -2.98 -12.26 1.25
CA PRO A 58 -2.58 -13.51 0.64
C PRO A 58 -2.25 -14.59 1.68
N ILE A 59 -2.45 -15.83 1.31
CA ILE A 59 -1.78 -17.01 1.85
C ILE A 59 -1.30 -17.83 0.68
N VAL A 60 -0.03 -18.24 0.73
CA VAL A 60 0.59 -19.05 -0.32
C VAL A 60 1.19 -20.29 0.33
N ILE A 61 0.98 -21.43 -0.29
CA ILE A 61 1.51 -22.72 0.13
C ILE A 61 2.76 -23.00 -0.69
N GLY A 62 3.82 -23.35 -0.01
CA GLY A 62 5.08 -23.81 -0.59
C GLY A 62 5.32 -25.29 -0.29
N ARG A 63 6.04 -25.93 -1.19
CA ARG A 63 6.44 -27.34 -1.08
C ARG A 63 7.92 -27.52 -1.34
N LYS A 64 8.55 -28.39 -0.59
CA LYS A 64 9.83 -28.99 -0.90
C LYS A 64 9.79 -30.47 -0.51
N GLU A 65 10.83 -31.24 -0.87
CA GLU A 65 10.90 -32.63 -0.47
C GLU A 65 10.74 -32.81 1.05
N GLY A 66 9.75 -33.60 1.45
CA GLY A 66 9.44 -33.91 2.85
C GLY A 66 8.85 -32.78 3.68
N ALA A 67 8.48 -31.61 3.08
CA ALA A 67 7.96 -30.50 3.88
C ALA A 67 6.98 -29.59 3.12
N TRP A 68 6.02 -29.04 3.87
CA TRP A 68 5.07 -28.03 3.44
C TRP A 68 5.21 -26.77 4.29
N ALA A 69 4.95 -25.63 3.70
CA ALA A 69 4.97 -24.34 4.39
C ALA A 69 3.81 -23.46 3.92
N ALA A 70 3.35 -22.56 4.80
CA ALA A 70 2.39 -21.52 4.47
C ALA A 70 2.95 -20.16 4.86
N THR A 71 2.79 -19.16 3.99
CA THR A 71 3.25 -17.79 4.22
C THR A 71 2.31 -16.77 3.57
N SER A 72 2.36 -15.53 4.06
CA SER A 72 1.75 -14.39 3.37
C SER A 72 2.73 -13.69 2.42
N GLU A 73 4.04 -14.01 2.51
CA GLU A 73 5.12 -13.34 1.78
C GLU A 73 6.01 -14.37 1.07
N THR A 74 5.86 -14.50 -0.24
CA THR A 74 6.49 -15.58 -1.00
C THR A 74 8.01 -15.49 -1.06
N THR A 75 8.61 -14.34 -0.78
CA THR A 75 10.08 -14.18 -0.72
C THR A 75 10.73 -15.11 0.31
N ALA A 76 9.98 -15.62 1.29
CA ALA A 76 10.48 -16.58 2.26
C ALA A 76 10.82 -17.94 1.62
N PHE A 77 10.12 -18.33 0.57
CA PHE A 77 10.25 -19.66 -0.02
C PHE A 77 11.61 -19.93 -0.66
N PRO A 78 12.14 -19.08 -1.57
CA PRO A 78 13.48 -19.32 -2.15
C PRO A 78 14.57 -19.43 -1.10
N ASN A 79 14.51 -18.60 -0.04
CA ASN A 79 15.51 -18.63 1.03
C ASN A 79 15.51 -19.92 1.84
N LEU A 80 14.39 -20.64 1.86
CA LEU A 80 14.20 -21.88 2.62
C LEU A 80 14.12 -23.12 1.71
N GLY A 81 14.33 -22.95 0.41
CA GLY A 81 14.31 -24.03 -0.59
C GLY A 81 12.92 -24.59 -0.86
N PHE A 82 11.88 -23.76 -0.75
CA PHE A 82 10.51 -24.11 -1.14
C PHE A 82 10.17 -23.53 -2.51
N ASP A 83 9.41 -24.30 -3.29
CA ASP A 83 8.70 -23.81 -4.47
C ASP A 83 7.27 -23.46 -4.15
N ILE A 84 6.70 -22.51 -4.90
CA ILE A 84 5.27 -22.16 -4.76
C ILE A 84 4.43 -23.30 -5.32
N GLU A 85 3.60 -23.91 -4.48
CA GLU A 85 2.69 -24.99 -4.88
C GLU A 85 1.27 -24.47 -5.14
N HIS A 86 0.76 -23.57 -4.26
CA HIS A 86 -0.63 -23.14 -4.35
C HIS A 86 -0.84 -21.73 -3.77
N TYR A 87 -1.52 -20.87 -4.53
CA TYR A 87 -2.09 -19.64 -4.00
C TYR A 87 -3.47 -19.96 -3.43
N VAL A 88 -3.63 -19.88 -2.11
CA VAL A 88 -4.93 -20.12 -1.46
C VAL A 88 -5.93 -19.09 -1.97
N GLY A 89 -7.05 -19.53 -2.53
CA GLY A 89 -8.09 -18.68 -3.11
C GLY A 89 -8.89 -17.89 -2.06
N SER A 90 -9.73 -16.98 -2.51
CA SER A 90 -10.62 -16.21 -1.62
C SER A 90 -11.57 -17.13 -0.84
N GLY A 91 -11.57 -17.03 0.49
CA GLY A 91 -12.38 -17.89 1.35
C GLY A 91 -12.02 -19.37 1.35
N GLU A 92 -10.97 -19.78 0.64
CA GLU A 92 -10.50 -21.17 0.61
C GLU A 92 -9.88 -21.55 1.97
N ILE A 93 -10.09 -22.81 2.35
CA ILE A 93 -9.52 -23.42 3.55
C ILE A 93 -8.80 -24.69 3.14
N VAL A 94 -7.52 -24.79 3.49
CA VAL A 94 -6.68 -25.97 3.25
C VAL A 94 -6.08 -26.49 4.56
N LEU A 95 -5.90 -27.80 4.65
CA LEU A 95 -5.14 -28.45 5.72
C LEU A 95 -3.81 -28.94 5.17
N LEU A 96 -2.73 -28.55 5.80
CA LEU A 96 -1.38 -29.03 5.52
C LEU A 96 -0.99 -30.07 6.57
N THR A 97 -0.64 -31.26 6.12
CA THR A 97 -0.12 -32.36 6.93
C THR A 97 1.25 -32.80 6.43
N ALA A 98 1.90 -33.73 7.12
CA ALA A 98 3.13 -34.34 6.60
C ALA A 98 2.92 -35.06 5.26
N ASP A 99 1.72 -35.60 5.03
CA ASP A 99 1.37 -36.38 3.84
C ASP A 99 0.95 -35.51 2.64
N GLY A 100 0.63 -34.21 2.89
CA GLY A 100 0.23 -33.33 1.79
C GLY A 100 -0.74 -32.22 2.17
N MET A 101 -1.28 -31.60 1.15
CA MET A 101 -2.30 -30.56 1.25
C MET A 101 -3.68 -31.14 0.92
N LYS A 102 -4.66 -30.87 1.79
CA LYS A 102 -6.07 -31.25 1.59
C LYS A 102 -6.95 -29.99 1.58
N GLN A 103 -7.72 -29.79 0.52
CA GLN A 103 -8.71 -28.73 0.46
C GLN A 103 -9.92 -29.11 1.34
N LEU A 104 -10.22 -28.27 2.35
CA LEU A 104 -11.37 -28.43 3.23
C LEU A 104 -12.58 -27.61 2.76
N ARG A 105 -12.35 -26.46 2.14
CA ARG A 105 -13.37 -25.59 1.54
C ARG A 105 -12.85 -25.01 0.25
N LYS A 106 -13.65 -25.06 -0.80
CA LYS A 106 -13.32 -24.48 -2.11
C LYS A 106 -13.28 -22.94 -2.05
N PRO A 107 -12.49 -22.29 -2.92
CA PRO A 107 -12.48 -20.84 -3.03
C PRO A 107 -13.84 -20.29 -3.50
N ASN A 108 -14.11 -19.05 -3.12
CA ASN A 108 -15.22 -18.28 -3.68
C ASN A 108 -14.89 -17.83 -5.10
N GLU A 109 -15.92 -17.52 -5.89
CA GLU A 109 -15.73 -16.92 -7.22
C GLU A 109 -15.27 -15.46 -7.13
N GLU A 110 -15.76 -14.74 -6.13
CA GLU A 110 -15.41 -13.34 -5.89
C GLU A 110 -14.04 -13.21 -5.20
N MET A 111 -13.23 -12.27 -5.69
CA MET A 111 -11.94 -11.92 -5.14
C MET A 111 -11.77 -10.39 -5.12
N GLN A 112 -11.10 -9.89 -4.10
CA GLN A 112 -10.76 -8.48 -3.94
C GLN A 112 -9.36 -8.36 -3.30
N VAL A 113 -8.35 -8.87 -4.01
CA VAL A 113 -6.97 -8.82 -3.50
C VAL A 113 -6.50 -7.37 -3.38
N CYS A 114 -5.84 -7.03 -2.27
CA CYS A 114 -5.42 -5.66 -2.00
C CYS A 114 -4.34 -5.18 -3.00
N SER A 115 -4.60 -4.07 -3.70
CA SER A 115 -3.64 -3.46 -4.63
C SER A 115 -2.34 -3.01 -3.95
N PHE A 116 -2.40 -2.63 -2.67
CA PHE A 116 -1.24 -2.22 -1.89
C PHE A 116 -0.22 -3.33 -1.63
N LEU A 117 -0.56 -4.59 -1.88
CA LEU A 117 0.42 -5.67 -1.86
C LEU A 117 1.53 -5.41 -2.87
N TRP A 118 1.20 -4.93 -4.07
CA TRP A 118 2.19 -4.58 -5.08
C TRP A 118 2.74 -3.17 -4.91
N VAL A 119 1.89 -2.21 -4.54
CA VAL A 119 2.31 -0.81 -4.42
C VAL A 119 3.35 -0.65 -3.31
N TYR A 120 3.09 -1.19 -2.11
CA TYR A 120 3.90 -0.92 -0.93
C TYR A 120 4.31 -2.15 -0.12
N TYR A 121 3.35 -3.02 0.28
CA TYR A 121 3.62 -4.06 1.28
C TYR A 121 4.60 -5.12 0.81
N GLY A 122 4.46 -5.59 -0.42
CA GLY A 122 5.20 -6.71 -0.94
C GLY A 122 6.68 -6.44 -1.06
N PHE A 123 7.48 -7.42 -0.66
CA PHE A 123 8.90 -7.39 -0.93
C PHE A 123 9.14 -7.55 -2.45
N PRO A 124 10.16 -6.92 -3.06
CA PRO A 124 10.36 -6.91 -4.52
C PRO A 124 10.37 -8.30 -5.16
N THR A 125 10.96 -9.30 -4.50
CA THR A 125 11.03 -10.67 -5.00
C THR A 125 9.76 -11.50 -4.78
N SER A 126 8.77 -10.94 -4.09
CA SER A 126 7.49 -11.62 -3.84
C SER A 126 6.56 -11.61 -5.03
N SER A 127 5.63 -12.56 -5.02
CA SER A 127 4.56 -12.66 -6.00
C SER A 127 3.22 -12.91 -5.30
N TYR A 128 2.18 -12.23 -5.78
CA TYR A 128 0.80 -12.46 -5.36
C TYR A 128 -0.04 -12.78 -6.58
N GLU A 129 -0.89 -13.80 -6.49
CA GLU A 129 -1.69 -14.29 -7.64
C GLU A 129 -0.83 -14.54 -8.90
N GLY A 130 0.40 -15.02 -8.72
CA GLY A 130 1.35 -15.24 -9.81
C GLY A 130 1.93 -13.96 -10.43
N ARG A 131 1.73 -12.79 -9.82
CA ARG A 131 2.24 -11.49 -10.30
C ARG A 131 3.34 -10.96 -9.39
N ASN A 132 4.56 -10.86 -9.93
CA ASN A 132 5.72 -10.39 -9.17
C ASN A 132 5.62 -8.90 -8.85
N VAL A 133 6.06 -8.52 -7.64
CA VAL A 133 5.96 -7.15 -7.12
C VAL A 133 6.87 -6.20 -7.90
N GLU A 134 8.15 -6.56 -8.10
CA GLU A 134 9.11 -5.69 -8.79
C GLU A 134 8.75 -5.49 -10.26
N ALA A 135 8.33 -6.57 -10.94
CA ALA A 135 7.89 -6.49 -12.33
C ALA A 135 6.67 -5.57 -12.49
N MET A 136 5.73 -5.60 -11.54
CA MET A 136 4.58 -4.68 -11.52
C MET A 136 5.03 -3.23 -11.32
N ARG A 137 5.89 -2.96 -10.32
CA ARG A 137 6.40 -1.61 -10.05
C ARG A 137 7.15 -1.04 -11.25
N HIS A 138 8.00 -1.83 -11.87
CA HIS A 138 8.71 -1.43 -13.08
C HIS A 138 7.74 -1.12 -14.23
N THR A 139 6.80 -2.01 -14.53
CA THR A 139 5.79 -1.80 -15.58
C THR A 139 4.95 -0.54 -15.30
N CYS A 140 4.58 -0.31 -14.04
CA CYS A 140 3.89 0.90 -13.61
C CYS A 140 4.70 2.17 -13.95
N GLY A 141 5.99 2.15 -13.66
CA GLY A 141 6.92 3.23 -13.99
C GLY A 141 7.01 3.49 -15.50
N VAL A 142 7.22 2.46 -16.31
CA VAL A 142 7.29 2.56 -17.78
C VAL A 142 6.03 3.23 -18.34
N LEU A 143 4.86 2.68 -17.99
CA LEU A 143 3.57 3.17 -18.49
C LEU A 143 3.29 4.64 -18.11
N MET A 144 3.70 5.06 -16.91
CA MET A 144 3.59 6.46 -16.50
C MET A 144 4.61 7.34 -17.22
N GLY A 145 5.86 6.87 -17.36
CA GLY A 145 6.95 7.63 -17.99
C GLY A 145 6.69 7.91 -19.47
N GLU A 146 6.14 6.94 -20.21
CA GLU A 146 5.78 7.09 -21.62
C GLU A 146 4.78 8.23 -21.89
N GLN A 147 3.97 8.60 -20.90
CA GLN A 147 2.93 9.63 -20.99
C GLN A 147 3.37 10.97 -20.38
N ASP A 148 4.56 11.06 -19.78
CA ASP A 148 5.01 12.26 -19.08
C ASP A 148 6.01 13.08 -19.92
N PRO A 149 5.62 14.29 -20.39
CA PRO A 149 6.51 15.17 -21.18
C PRO A 149 7.52 15.94 -20.31
N THR A 150 7.59 15.70 -19.00
CA THR A 150 8.44 16.49 -18.09
C THR A 150 9.91 16.25 -18.39
N ALA A 151 10.64 17.30 -18.76
CA ALA A 151 12.06 17.24 -19.04
C ALA A 151 12.87 17.33 -17.74
N VAL A 152 13.65 16.29 -17.44
CA VAL A 152 14.48 16.18 -16.22
C VAL A 152 15.88 15.71 -16.56
N ASP A 153 16.83 15.96 -15.67
CA ASP A 153 18.21 15.55 -15.87
C ASP A 153 18.44 14.09 -15.40
N PHE A 154 17.61 13.61 -14.47
CA PHE A 154 17.57 12.21 -14.05
C PHE A 154 16.31 11.85 -13.28
N VAL A 155 16.05 10.54 -13.17
CA VAL A 155 15.03 9.93 -12.31
C VAL A 155 15.70 9.23 -11.13
N SER A 156 15.09 9.29 -9.96
CA SER A 156 15.51 8.57 -8.74
C SER A 156 14.29 7.98 -8.02
N GLY A 157 14.49 6.93 -7.24
CA GLY A 157 13.44 6.35 -6.40
C GLY A 157 13.65 6.68 -4.92
N ILE A 158 12.57 6.87 -4.21
CA ILE A 158 12.60 6.88 -2.74
C ILE A 158 12.79 5.43 -2.26
N PRO A 159 13.86 5.12 -1.53
CA PRO A 159 14.12 3.76 -1.06
C PRO A 159 13.14 3.31 0.02
N ASP A 160 12.67 2.06 0.01
CA ASP A 160 12.95 1.00 -0.96
C ASP A 160 11.81 0.84 -1.98
N SER A 161 10.58 1.24 -1.64
CA SER A 161 9.34 0.99 -2.40
C SER A 161 9.26 1.74 -3.74
N GLY A 162 9.86 2.92 -3.83
CA GLY A 162 9.89 3.70 -5.06
C GLY A 162 10.94 3.26 -6.10
N LEU A 163 11.85 2.33 -5.77
CA LEU A 163 12.98 2.00 -6.65
C LEU A 163 12.54 1.32 -7.95
N GLY A 164 11.69 0.29 -7.85
CA GLY A 164 11.22 -0.44 -9.03
C GLY A 164 10.45 0.45 -10.00
N MET A 165 9.56 1.31 -9.47
CA MET A 165 8.86 2.30 -10.28
C MET A 165 9.83 3.29 -10.93
N ALA A 166 10.81 3.79 -10.19
CA ALA A 166 11.76 4.80 -10.70
C ALA A 166 12.62 4.25 -11.85
N THR A 167 13.04 3.00 -11.79
CA THR A 167 13.78 2.37 -12.89
C THR A 167 12.95 2.25 -14.15
N GLY A 168 11.70 1.79 -14.03
CA GLY A 168 10.76 1.75 -15.14
C GLY A 168 10.39 3.14 -15.66
N TYR A 169 10.21 4.10 -14.77
CA TYR A 169 9.90 5.48 -15.16
C TYR A 169 11.04 6.12 -15.94
N ALA A 170 12.29 5.91 -15.53
CA ALA A 170 13.48 6.38 -16.26
C ALA A 170 13.55 5.80 -17.68
N GLU A 171 13.19 4.53 -17.84
CA GLU A 171 13.07 3.87 -19.14
C GLU A 171 11.97 4.54 -20.00
N GLY A 172 10.78 4.73 -19.42
CA GLY A 172 9.63 5.33 -20.11
C GLY A 172 9.89 6.75 -20.64
N ILE A 173 10.50 7.63 -19.84
CA ILE A 173 10.85 9.00 -20.27
C ILE A 173 12.21 9.10 -20.98
N LYS A 174 12.94 7.98 -21.10
CA LYS A 174 14.30 7.94 -21.70
C LYS A 174 15.30 8.88 -21.01
N ALA A 175 15.21 8.99 -19.68
CA ALA A 175 16.16 9.74 -18.85
C ALA A 175 17.05 8.79 -18.04
N PRO A 176 18.27 9.20 -17.64
CA PRO A 176 19.12 8.36 -16.82
C PRO A 176 18.50 8.14 -15.41
N TYR A 177 18.62 6.92 -14.88
CA TYR A 177 18.36 6.65 -13.47
C TYR A 177 19.62 6.98 -12.65
N ARG A 178 19.47 7.73 -11.55
CA ARG A 178 20.54 8.01 -10.59
C ARG A 178 20.06 7.77 -9.16
N ARG A 179 20.94 7.24 -8.32
CA ARG A 179 20.65 7.06 -6.89
C ARG A 179 20.93 8.36 -6.12
N ALA A 180 20.00 9.29 -6.16
CA ALA A 180 20.12 10.59 -5.50
C ALA A 180 19.76 10.55 -4.00
N VAL A 181 19.11 9.48 -3.53
CA VAL A 181 18.79 9.25 -2.11
C VAL A 181 19.14 7.82 -1.75
N SER A 182 19.74 7.62 -0.58
CA SER A 182 20.09 6.31 -0.03
C SER A 182 19.43 6.12 1.34
N LYS A 183 19.05 4.88 1.63
CA LYS A 183 18.55 4.50 2.95
C LYS A 183 19.72 4.15 3.86
N TYR A 184 19.73 4.72 5.06
CA TYR A 184 20.71 4.36 6.08
C TYR A 184 20.18 3.20 6.92
N THR A 185 20.70 2.01 6.67
CA THR A 185 20.23 0.76 7.29
C THR A 185 20.93 0.35 8.60
N PRO A 186 22.15 0.85 8.97
CA PRO A 186 22.92 0.22 10.04
C PRO A 186 22.37 0.39 11.47
N THR A 187 21.51 1.35 11.75
CA THR A 187 21.30 1.76 13.14
C THR A 187 19.93 1.45 13.75
N TRP A 188 18.83 1.44 13.01
CA TRP A 188 17.49 1.25 13.61
C TRP A 188 16.50 0.71 12.59
N PRO A 189 16.13 -0.57 12.66
CA PRO A 189 15.16 -1.15 11.71
C PRO A 189 13.77 -0.50 11.80
N ARG A 190 13.43 0.15 12.95
CA ARG A 190 12.10 0.75 13.17
C ARG A 190 12.19 2.07 13.93
N SER A 191 11.71 3.16 13.32
CA SER A 191 11.75 4.53 13.86
C SER A 191 10.85 4.78 15.08
N PHE A 192 9.98 3.84 15.44
CA PHE A 192 9.08 3.97 16.60
C PHE A 192 9.63 3.37 17.90
N MET A 193 10.83 2.77 17.89
CA MET A 193 11.44 2.16 19.07
C MET A 193 12.07 3.15 20.06
N PRO A 194 12.55 4.36 19.67
CA PRO A 194 13.03 5.33 20.64
C PRO A 194 11.93 5.89 21.54
N GLY A 195 12.20 6.01 22.82
CA GLY A 195 11.22 6.39 23.86
C GLY A 195 10.78 7.86 23.86
N ASN A 196 11.48 8.78 23.16
CA ASN A 196 11.11 10.19 23.10
C ASN A 196 10.95 10.71 21.67
N GLN A 197 10.19 11.80 21.49
CA GLN A 197 9.85 12.37 20.18
C GLN A 197 11.07 12.90 19.45
N LEU A 198 11.99 13.61 20.13
CA LEU A 198 13.19 14.18 19.52
C LEU A 198 14.08 13.10 18.89
N THR A 199 14.25 11.97 19.58
CA THR A 199 15.00 10.83 19.03
C THR A 199 14.28 10.18 17.86
N ARG A 200 12.94 10.08 17.89
CA ARG A 200 12.14 9.58 16.74
C ARG A 200 12.30 10.48 15.52
N ASP A 201 12.25 11.79 15.69
CA ASP A 201 12.42 12.78 14.61
C ASP A 201 13.84 12.72 14.03
N LEU A 202 14.85 12.58 14.89
CA LEU A 202 16.24 12.41 14.45
C LEU A 202 16.43 11.11 13.67
N VAL A 203 15.91 9.99 14.17
CA VAL A 203 15.96 8.69 13.47
C VAL A 203 15.21 8.75 12.13
N ALA A 204 14.09 9.46 12.06
CA ALA A 204 13.35 9.64 10.80
C ALA A 204 14.17 10.45 9.78
N LYS A 205 14.87 11.51 10.20
CA LYS A 205 15.78 12.30 9.35
C LYS A 205 17.00 11.50 8.89
N MET A 206 17.50 10.60 9.72
CA MET A 206 18.68 9.78 9.38
C MET A 206 18.35 8.63 8.40
N LYS A 207 17.08 8.30 8.19
CA LYS A 207 16.68 7.17 7.32
C LYS A 207 17.02 7.38 5.85
N LEU A 208 16.86 8.61 5.37
CA LEU A 208 17.07 8.96 3.97
C LEU A 208 18.21 9.97 3.87
N ILE A 209 19.29 9.59 3.21
CA ILE A 209 20.47 10.44 3.03
C ILE A 209 20.52 10.88 1.56
N PRO A 210 20.28 12.18 1.29
CA PRO A 210 20.42 12.72 -0.06
C PRO A 210 21.88 12.81 -0.47
N ASN A 211 22.15 12.60 -1.76
CA ASN A 211 23.48 12.72 -2.37
C ASN A 211 23.63 14.10 -3.02
N LYS A 212 24.33 15.03 -2.37
CA LYS A 212 24.54 16.39 -2.89
C LYS A 212 25.10 16.42 -4.30
N SER A 213 26.10 15.58 -4.60
CA SER A 213 26.75 15.57 -5.93
C SER A 213 25.81 15.15 -7.08
N ALA A 214 24.74 14.43 -6.75
CA ALA A 214 23.71 14.08 -7.73
C ALA A 214 22.64 15.18 -7.86
N LEU A 215 22.37 15.94 -6.79
CA LEU A 215 21.28 16.93 -6.72
C LEU A 215 21.69 18.29 -7.26
N GLU A 216 22.89 18.76 -6.90
CA GLU A 216 23.34 20.14 -7.15
C GLU A 216 23.25 20.49 -8.64
N GLY A 217 22.48 21.53 -8.94
CA GLY A 217 22.32 22.07 -10.28
C GLY A 217 21.40 21.26 -11.21
N ASN A 218 20.77 20.17 -10.74
CA ASN A 218 19.96 19.28 -11.58
C ASN A 218 18.45 19.46 -11.35
N ARG A 219 17.66 19.16 -12.38
CA ARG A 219 16.22 18.95 -12.34
C ARG A 219 15.97 17.48 -12.05
N CYS A 220 15.44 17.19 -10.87
CA CYS A 220 15.35 15.85 -10.32
C CYS A 220 13.90 15.37 -10.33
N LEU A 221 13.65 14.14 -10.80
CA LEU A 221 12.36 13.49 -10.67
C LEU A 221 12.49 12.30 -9.72
N PHE A 222 11.64 12.29 -8.70
CA PHE A 222 11.57 11.22 -7.72
C PHE A 222 10.29 10.41 -7.88
N CYS A 223 10.40 9.09 -7.80
CA CYS A 223 9.26 8.19 -7.72
C CYS A 223 9.11 7.66 -6.31
N ASP A 224 7.87 7.60 -5.82
CA ASP A 224 7.52 7.00 -4.53
C ASP A 224 6.24 6.16 -4.67
N ASP A 225 5.95 5.31 -3.68
CA ASP A 225 4.78 4.43 -3.71
C ASP A 225 3.46 5.17 -3.47
N SER A 226 3.39 6.00 -2.43
CA SER A 226 2.16 6.66 -1.99
C SER A 226 2.44 7.89 -1.13
N ILE A 227 1.48 8.81 -1.04
CA ILE A 227 1.48 9.93 -0.08
C ILE A 227 0.34 9.70 0.91
N VAL A 228 0.68 9.54 2.19
CA VAL A 228 -0.30 9.38 3.28
C VAL A 228 -0.46 10.69 4.06
N ARG A 229 0.51 11.07 4.89
CA ARG A 229 0.42 12.23 5.79
C ARG A 229 1.15 13.47 5.30
N GLY A 230 2.13 13.34 4.43
CA GLY A 230 2.86 14.43 3.78
C GLY A 230 3.91 15.18 4.64
N THR A 231 3.85 15.15 5.96
CA THR A 231 4.73 15.95 6.85
C THR A 231 6.22 15.64 6.66
N GLN A 232 6.59 14.36 6.66
CA GLN A 232 8.00 13.98 6.43
C GLN A 232 8.45 14.26 5.00
N LEU A 233 7.54 14.17 4.04
CA LEU A 233 7.84 14.41 2.64
C LEU A 233 8.17 15.88 2.38
N HIS A 234 7.43 16.83 2.98
CA HIS A 234 7.73 18.26 2.89
C HIS A 234 9.16 18.57 3.37
N ASP A 235 9.56 18.06 4.53
CA ASP A 235 10.91 18.30 5.08
C ASP A 235 12.00 17.69 4.19
N ASN A 236 11.73 16.48 3.63
CA ASN A 236 12.65 15.84 2.70
C ASN A 236 12.80 16.64 1.41
N VAL A 237 11.71 17.13 0.82
CA VAL A 237 11.73 17.96 -0.40
C VAL A 237 12.53 19.24 -0.17
N ARG A 238 12.30 19.95 0.94
CA ARG A 238 13.08 21.13 1.32
C ARG A 238 14.57 20.79 1.39
N GLY A 239 14.93 19.67 2.03
CA GLY A 239 16.33 19.23 2.11
C GLY A 239 16.98 18.97 0.75
N LEU A 240 16.22 18.56 -0.28
CA LEU A 240 16.73 18.41 -1.64
C LEU A 240 17.08 19.77 -2.28
N PHE A 241 16.22 20.78 -2.10
CA PHE A 241 16.50 22.14 -2.55
C PHE A 241 17.67 22.79 -1.80
N ASP A 242 17.77 22.58 -0.48
CA ASP A 242 18.89 23.07 0.35
C ASP A 242 20.24 22.48 -0.13
N LEU A 243 20.22 21.31 -0.77
CA LEU A 243 21.39 20.68 -1.39
C LEU A 243 21.61 21.06 -2.86
N GLY A 244 20.86 22.04 -3.37
CA GLY A 244 21.09 22.66 -4.67
C GLY A 244 20.33 22.06 -5.84
N ALA A 245 19.29 21.24 -5.61
CA ALA A 245 18.39 20.83 -6.69
C ALA A 245 17.70 22.05 -7.31
N LYS A 246 17.65 22.14 -8.64
CA LYS A 246 16.95 23.23 -9.35
C LYS A 246 15.45 23.04 -9.39
N GLU A 247 15.03 21.81 -9.62
CA GLU A 247 13.63 21.40 -9.67
C GLU A 247 13.50 20.03 -8.98
N VAL A 248 12.39 19.83 -8.26
CA VAL A 248 12.05 18.57 -7.62
C VAL A 248 10.65 18.17 -8.07
N HIS A 249 10.59 17.21 -8.96
CA HIS A 249 9.35 16.62 -9.46
C HIS A 249 9.07 15.31 -8.72
N MET A 250 7.80 15.01 -8.43
CA MET A 250 7.43 13.76 -7.78
C MET A 250 6.34 13.01 -8.55
N ARG A 251 6.50 11.69 -8.63
CA ARG A 251 5.57 10.77 -9.27
C ARG A 251 5.23 9.63 -8.32
N ILE A 252 3.94 9.43 -8.11
CA ILE A 252 3.41 8.48 -7.13
C ILE A 252 2.82 7.28 -7.86
N ALA A 253 3.22 6.06 -7.44
CA ALA A 253 2.87 4.80 -8.10
C ALA A 253 1.39 4.44 -8.05
N CYS A 254 0.62 5.03 -7.14
CA CYS A 254 -0.81 4.80 -7.02
C CYS A 254 -1.61 6.11 -7.18
N PRO A 255 -2.94 6.04 -7.41
CA PRO A 255 -3.83 7.20 -7.30
C PRO A 255 -3.81 7.82 -5.89
N PRO A 256 -4.30 9.06 -5.70
CA PRO A 256 -4.42 9.68 -4.40
C PRO A 256 -5.24 8.82 -3.43
N LEU A 257 -4.80 8.75 -2.17
CA LEU A 257 -5.51 8.05 -1.10
C LEU A 257 -6.64 8.94 -0.57
N ILE A 258 -7.85 8.75 -1.09
CA ILE A 258 -9.02 9.57 -0.74
C ILE A 258 -9.82 8.92 0.40
N TYR A 259 -9.86 7.59 0.45
CA TYR A 259 -10.64 6.82 1.42
C TYR A 259 -9.75 6.04 2.38
N GLY A 260 -10.01 6.16 3.69
CA GLY A 260 -9.37 5.34 4.70
C GLY A 260 -9.69 3.85 4.48
N CYS A 261 -8.73 2.96 4.72
CA CYS A 261 -8.92 1.52 4.53
C CYS A 261 -9.66 0.88 5.72
N PRO A 262 -10.90 0.39 5.58
CA PRO A 262 -11.63 -0.26 6.66
C PRO A 262 -11.31 -1.76 6.77
N PHE A 263 -10.53 -2.33 5.82
CA PHE A 263 -10.40 -3.77 5.66
C PHE A 263 -9.14 -4.36 6.28
N ILE A 264 -7.99 -3.70 6.08
CA ILE A 264 -6.67 -4.18 6.51
C ILE A 264 -6.07 -3.27 7.57
N ASN A 265 -6.74 -2.15 7.86
CA ASN A 265 -6.25 -1.11 8.76
C ASN A 265 -4.87 -0.57 8.34
N PHE A 266 -4.70 -0.35 7.05
CA PHE A 266 -3.46 0.08 6.39
C PHE A 266 -2.91 1.39 6.98
N SER A 267 -3.75 2.38 7.10
CA SER A 267 -3.46 3.54 7.91
C SER A 267 -4.04 3.25 9.30
N ALA A 268 -3.21 3.09 10.31
CA ALA A 268 -3.67 3.10 11.71
C ALA A 268 -4.24 4.48 12.07
N SER A 269 -4.91 5.12 11.12
CA SER A 269 -5.53 6.44 11.20
C SER A 269 -6.73 6.36 12.11
N LYS A 270 -6.72 7.18 13.12
CA LYS A 270 -7.90 7.38 13.98
C LYS A 270 -8.98 8.19 13.27
N SER A 271 -8.63 8.87 12.18
CA SER A 271 -9.50 9.74 11.39
C SER A 271 -9.01 9.79 9.94
N ASP A 272 -9.95 9.91 8.98
CA ASP A 272 -9.62 10.16 7.56
C ASP A 272 -8.84 11.46 7.36
N MET A 273 -8.95 12.42 8.29
CA MET A 273 -8.20 13.69 8.30
C MET A 273 -6.69 13.51 8.55
N GLU A 274 -6.22 12.31 8.84
CA GLU A 274 -4.77 12.04 8.82
C GLU A 274 -4.22 11.89 7.39
N LEU A 275 -5.07 11.71 6.38
CA LEU A 275 -4.69 11.68 4.97
C LEU A 275 -4.48 13.12 4.44
N LEU A 276 -3.33 13.40 3.84
CA LEU A 276 -3.06 14.71 3.23
C LEU A 276 -4.13 15.09 2.20
N THR A 277 -4.57 14.13 1.39
CA THR A 277 -5.66 14.33 0.42
C THR A 277 -6.94 14.83 1.08
N ARG A 278 -7.33 14.26 2.23
CA ARG A 278 -8.53 14.65 2.96
C ARG A 278 -8.42 16.03 3.59
N GLN A 279 -7.23 16.38 4.09
CA GLN A 279 -6.95 17.73 4.59
C GLN A 279 -7.08 18.77 3.48
N VAL A 280 -6.49 18.48 2.31
CA VAL A 280 -6.57 19.37 1.15
C VAL A 280 -8.01 19.51 0.63
N ILE A 281 -8.73 18.40 0.51
CA ILE A 281 -10.15 18.43 0.09
C ILE A 281 -11.00 19.26 1.05
N HIS A 282 -10.82 19.07 2.36
CA HIS A 282 -11.52 19.83 3.37
C HIS A 282 -11.28 21.34 3.20
N ASP A 283 -10.02 21.74 3.07
CA ASP A 283 -9.68 23.15 2.93
C ASP A 283 -10.20 23.76 1.62
N LEU A 284 -10.20 23.00 0.52
CA LEU A 284 -10.74 23.44 -0.77
C LEU A 284 -12.29 23.59 -0.75
N GLU A 285 -12.99 22.72 -0.03
CA GLU A 285 -14.45 22.79 0.08
C GLU A 285 -14.86 23.88 1.09
N ASP A 286 -14.14 24.07 2.20
CA ASP A 286 -14.43 25.14 3.17
C ASP A 286 -14.21 26.54 2.59
N ASP A 287 -13.26 26.72 1.67
CA ASP A 287 -13.07 27.99 0.97
C ASP A 287 -14.24 28.34 0.02
N HIS A 288 -15.01 27.34 -0.43
CA HIS A 288 -16.20 27.54 -1.26
C HIS A 288 -17.47 27.84 -0.46
N ASP A 289 -17.52 27.44 0.81
CA ASP A 289 -18.73 27.54 1.66
C ASP A 289 -18.62 28.66 2.73
N LYS A 290 -17.98 29.80 2.39
CA LYS A 290 -17.93 30.99 3.27
C LYS A 290 -19.30 31.65 3.39
N THR A 291 -20.26 30.96 3.99
CA THR A 291 -21.45 31.58 4.61
C THR A 291 -21.07 31.96 6.05
N PRO A 292 -21.09 33.24 6.45
CA PRO A 292 -20.76 33.67 7.80
C PRO A 292 -21.81 33.14 8.77
N GLY A 293 -21.44 32.16 9.62
CA GLY A 293 -22.28 31.77 10.75
C GLY A 293 -22.40 30.29 11.11
N GLY A 294 -21.67 29.36 10.47
CA GLY A 294 -21.68 27.95 10.82
C GLY A 294 -20.72 27.63 11.96
N ILE A 295 -21.23 27.25 13.12
CA ILE A 295 -20.45 26.70 14.25
C ILE A 295 -19.92 25.34 13.82
N GLY A 296 -18.57 25.19 13.85
CA GLY A 296 -17.85 24.00 13.40
C GLY A 296 -18.29 22.70 14.08
N GLY A 297 -18.94 21.85 13.32
CA GLY A 297 -19.05 20.43 13.59
C GLY A 297 -18.25 19.69 12.52
N GLU A 298 -17.62 18.56 12.86
CA GLU A 298 -16.93 17.64 11.93
C GLU A 298 -17.93 17.12 10.87
N ALA A 299 -18.31 17.96 9.89
CA ALA A 299 -19.07 17.52 8.75
C ALA A 299 -18.14 16.74 7.82
N SER A 300 -18.29 15.42 7.79
CA SER A 300 -17.58 14.58 6.84
C SER A 300 -17.94 15.00 5.42
N THR A 301 -16.94 15.31 4.58
CA THR A 301 -17.15 15.62 3.17
C THR A 301 -18.07 14.55 2.53
N PRO A 302 -19.17 14.94 1.84
CA PRO A 302 -20.11 13.99 1.24
C PRO A 302 -19.42 13.04 0.26
N HIS A 303 -19.90 11.80 0.18
CA HIS A 303 -19.29 10.76 -0.67
C HIS A 303 -19.27 11.17 -2.15
N GLU A 304 -20.33 11.83 -2.64
CA GLU A 304 -20.42 12.34 -4.02
C GLU A 304 -19.30 13.35 -4.32
N VAL A 305 -19.00 14.23 -3.38
CA VAL A 305 -17.92 15.21 -3.51
C VAL A 305 -16.58 14.49 -3.58
N LEU A 306 -16.33 13.50 -2.71
CA LEU A 306 -15.10 12.71 -2.74
C LEU A 306 -14.91 11.96 -4.05
N GLN A 307 -16.00 11.46 -4.66
CA GLN A 307 -15.96 10.80 -5.95
C GLN A 307 -15.50 11.74 -7.08
N GLU A 308 -15.84 13.05 -7.02
CA GLU A 308 -15.32 14.02 -7.99
C GLU A 308 -13.80 14.19 -7.86
N TYR A 309 -13.27 14.19 -6.64
CA TYR A 309 -11.81 14.21 -6.39
C TYR A 309 -11.09 12.91 -6.81
N ALA A 310 -11.81 11.80 -6.94
CA ALA A 310 -11.24 10.54 -7.43
C ALA A 310 -11.16 10.46 -8.97
N LYS A 311 -11.87 11.34 -9.70
CA LYS A 311 -11.87 11.38 -11.17
C LYS A 311 -10.68 12.17 -11.69
N THR A 312 -9.73 11.53 -12.34
CA THR A 312 -8.46 12.12 -12.80
C THR A 312 -8.61 13.28 -13.81
N ASP A 313 -9.72 13.35 -14.52
CA ASP A 313 -10.05 14.40 -15.50
C ASP A 313 -10.86 15.57 -14.92
N SER A 314 -11.28 15.51 -13.66
CA SER A 314 -12.07 16.55 -13.00
C SER A 314 -11.21 17.77 -12.63
N GLU A 315 -11.87 18.95 -12.53
CA GLU A 315 -11.22 20.16 -12.04
C GLU A 315 -10.86 20.03 -10.55
N LYS A 316 -11.70 19.39 -9.77
CA LYS A 316 -11.46 19.13 -8.35
C LYS A 316 -10.21 18.25 -8.13
N TYR A 317 -10.02 17.22 -8.93
CA TYR A 317 -8.81 16.40 -8.87
C TYR A 317 -7.56 17.24 -9.15
N ARG A 318 -7.59 18.05 -10.22
CA ARG A 318 -6.45 18.91 -10.59
C ARG A 318 -6.12 19.92 -9.50
N ALA A 319 -7.13 20.60 -8.94
CA ALA A 319 -6.96 21.55 -7.84
C ALA A 319 -6.37 20.86 -6.59
N MET A 320 -6.84 19.67 -6.24
CA MET A 320 -6.30 18.88 -5.12
C MET A 320 -4.83 18.53 -5.31
N VAL A 321 -4.46 18.01 -6.50
CA VAL A 321 -3.07 17.61 -6.77
C VAL A 321 -2.14 18.82 -6.81
N GLU A 322 -2.58 19.94 -7.36
CA GLU A 322 -1.83 21.20 -7.38
C GLU A 322 -1.59 21.72 -5.96
N GLU A 323 -2.63 21.77 -5.13
CA GLU A 323 -2.52 22.21 -3.75
C GLU A 323 -1.64 21.27 -2.90
N MET A 324 -1.74 19.95 -3.11
CA MET A 324 -0.83 18.99 -2.48
C MET A 324 0.62 19.27 -2.87
N GLY A 325 0.89 19.50 -4.16
CA GLY A 325 2.22 19.84 -4.67
C GLY A 325 2.77 21.10 -4.02
N ARG A 326 1.94 22.14 -3.91
CA ARG A 326 2.28 23.42 -3.27
C ARG A 326 2.62 23.23 -1.79
N ARG A 327 1.79 22.50 -1.04
CA ARG A 327 2.04 22.20 0.39
C ARG A 327 3.32 21.40 0.62
N LEU A 328 3.66 20.54 -0.32
CA LEU A 328 4.88 19.73 -0.25
C LEU A 328 6.12 20.47 -0.77
N GLY A 329 5.98 21.66 -1.34
CA GLY A 329 7.08 22.45 -1.91
C GLY A 329 7.65 21.86 -3.19
N LEU A 330 6.89 21.07 -3.94
CA LEU A 330 7.31 20.39 -5.15
C LEU A 330 7.21 21.31 -6.38
N THR A 331 8.10 21.14 -7.35
CA THR A 331 7.96 21.78 -8.66
C THR A 331 6.76 21.22 -9.41
N THR A 332 6.59 19.90 -9.45
CA THR A 332 5.37 19.25 -9.93
C THR A 332 5.08 17.94 -9.16
N LEU A 333 3.80 17.64 -8.98
CA LEU A 333 3.31 16.38 -8.44
C LEU A 333 2.36 15.74 -9.45
N LYS A 334 2.53 14.43 -9.69
CA LYS A 334 1.55 13.62 -10.44
C LYS A 334 1.36 12.27 -9.75
N PHE A 335 0.13 11.83 -9.73
CA PHE A 335 -0.24 10.49 -9.30
C PHE A 335 -0.49 9.59 -10.50
N ASN A 336 -0.32 8.31 -10.30
CA ASN A 336 -0.73 7.31 -11.28
C ASN A 336 -2.26 7.29 -11.44
N THR A 337 -2.71 6.83 -12.59
CA THR A 337 -4.13 6.54 -12.80
C THR A 337 -4.47 5.12 -12.32
N LEU A 338 -5.73 4.92 -11.95
CA LEU A 338 -6.20 3.60 -11.56
C LEU A 338 -6.10 2.61 -12.73
N GLU A 339 -6.31 3.07 -13.96
CA GLU A 339 -6.19 2.27 -15.18
C GLU A 339 -4.76 1.71 -15.36
N ILE A 340 -3.75 2.58 -15.29
CA ILE A 340 -2.34 2.17 -15.40
C ILE A 340 -1.98 1.21 -14.26
N LEU A 341 -2.40 1.50 -13.02
CA LEU A 341 -2.14 0.64 -11.88
C LEU A 341 -2.70 -0.78 -12.10
N ILE A 342 -3.96 -0.90 -12.50
CA ILE A 342 -4.61 -2.20 -12.76
C ILE A 342 -3.94 -2.93 -13.93
N LYS A 343 -3.60 -2.19 -15.01
CA LYS A 343 -2.85 -2.75 -16.15
C LYS A 343 -1.48 -3.29 -15.72
N ALA A 344 -0.75 -2.57 -14.86
CA ALA A 344 0.54 -3.00 -14.35
C ALA A 344 0.43 -4.23 -13.43
N ILE A 345 -0.59 -4.31 -12.56
CA ILE A 345 -0.88 -5.50 -11.75
C ILE A 345 -1.20 -6.71 -12.64
N GLY A 346 -1.87 -6.51 -13.77
CA GLY A 346 -2.19 -7.57 -14.74
C GLY A 346 -3.30 -8.51 -14.27
N LEU A 347 -4.17 -8.07 -13.36
CA LEU A 347 -5.39 -8.75 -12.95
C LEU A 347 -6.63 -7.94 -13.38
N PRO A 348 -7.79 -8.58 -13.63
CA PRO A 348 -9.03 -7.85 -13.86
C PRO A 348 -9.38 -6.93 -12.68
N LYS A 349 -9.86 -5.72 -12.94
CA LYS A 349 -10.24 -4.77 -11.88
C LYS A 349 -11.20 -5.36 -10.85
N CYS A 350 -12.15 -6.19 -11.30
CA CYS A 350 -13.12 -6.86 -10.41
C CYS A 350 -12.49 -7.83 -9.40
N LYS A 351 -11.22 -8.18 -9.57
CA LYS A 351 -10.46 -9.04 -8.64
C LYS A 351 -9.50 -8.27 -7.72
N VAL A 352 -9.39 -6.95 -7.90
CA VAL A 352 -8.45 -6.10 -7.15
C VAL A 352 -9.21 -5.10 -6.30
N CYS A 353 -8.89 -5.05 -5.01
CA CYS A 353 -9.43 -4.03 -4.10
C CYS A 353 -8.76 -2.69 -4.37
N THR A 354 -9.56 -1.69 -4.73
CA THR A 354 -9.14 -0.31 -5.03
C THR A 354 -9.82 0.73 -4.13
N HIS A 355 -10.44 0.28 -3.04
CA HIS A 355 -11.24 1.12 -2.13
C HIS A 355 -10.54 2.42 -1.71
N CYS A 356 -9.22 2.36 -1.41
CA CYS A 356 -8.46 3.53 -0.97
C CYS A 356 -8.48 4.68 -1.99
N PHE A 357 -8.69 4.39 -3.26
CA PHE A 357 -8.65 5.34 -4.36
C PHE A 357 -10.03 5.79 -4.83
N ASP A 358 -10.97 4.87 -5.00
CA ASP A 358 -12.28 5.09 -5.63
C ASP A 358 -13.48 4.89 -4.71
N GLY A 359 -13.26 4.54 -3.44
CA GLY A 359 -14.33 4.31 -2.47
C GLY A 359 -15.18 3.07 -2.73
N SER A 360 -14.80 2.21 -3.72
CA SER A 360 -15.53 0.98 -3.98
C SER A 360 -15.52 0.08 -2.75
N SER A 361 -16.68 -0.43 -2.34
CA SER A 361 -16.78 -1.36 -1.22
C SER A 361 -17.37 -2.69 -1.66
N HIS A 362 -16.70 -3.77 -1.25
CA HIS A 362 -17.17 -5.13 -1.40
C HIS A 362 -17.13 -5.77 -0.02
N PHE A 363 -18.29 -6.18 0.50
CA PHE A 363 -18.45 -6.82 1.80
C PHE A 363 -19.01 -8.24 1.68
#